data_41048bb7793d65325fbca4d6a3a51c95
#
_entry.id   41048bb7793d65325fbca4d6a3a51c95
#
_cell.length_a   1.000
_cell.length_b   1.000
_cell.length_c   1.000
_cell.angle_alpha   90.00
_cell.angle_beta   90.00
_cell.angle_gamma   90.00
#
_symmetry.space_group_name_H-M   'P 1'
#
loop_
_entity.id
_entity.type
_entity.pdbx_description
1 polymer ?
#
loop_
_entity_poly.entity_id
_entity_poly.type
_entity_poly.pdbx_seq_one_letter_code
_entity_poly.pdbx_strand_id
1 'polypeptide(L)'
;SVPTNGNISIEKEVKQGFIQIKSMLQAVVLIYKNLGVMRGLVQKRMDGLKNNTNVLALQNVLSAFNQDLIKLNDLMDKHLDVIKMSYEEVGKMFKAIEEQSIYDTTYEVYNKKFLVATISSEIESVRRYGYNASFLLVKIKDKFANRVKNLKERNNMFKSMSQLLLRTSRRSDIVAHYGDGCFAMVMKYTDENGTKQACARILNMLSSMPWKIDNEECKLDVQIVSSMI
;
A
#
# COMPACT_ATOMS: atom_id res chain seq x y z
N SER A 1 -8.01 -25.34 5.22
CA SER A 1 -8.91 -24.62 4.31
C SER A 1 -8.81 -23.15 4.63
N VAL A 2 -8.30 -22.38 3.66
CA VAL A 2 -8.27 -20.91 3.69
C VAL A 2 -9.71 -20.42 3.80
N PRO A 3 -10.06 -19.48 4.69
CA PRO A 3 -11.42 -19.01 4.83
C PRO A 3 -11.86 -18.29 3.55
N THR A 4 -12.76 -18.90 2.80
CA THR A 4 -13.38 -18.38 1.57
C THR A 4 -14.14 -17.07 1.79
N ASN A 5 -14.54 -16.76 3.02
CA ASN A 5 -15.28 -15.54 3.36
C ASN A 5 -14.43 -14.25 3.28
N GLY A 6 -13.12 -14.30 3.53
CA GLY A 6 -12.25 -13.12 3.46
C GLY A 6 -12.04 -12.62 2.03
N ASN A 7 -11.89 -13.52 1.07
CA ASN A 7 -11.69 -13.16 -0.34
C ASN A 7 -12.94 -12.51 -0.96
N ILE A 8 -14.13 -12.98 -0.61
CA ILE A 8 -15.41 -12.40 -1.10
C ILE A 8 -15.60 -10.98 -0.55
N SER A 9 -15.22 -10.73 0.71
CA SER A 9 -15.29 -9.39 1.30
C SER A 9 -14.35 -8.41 0.61
N ILE A 10 -13.08 -8.79 0.40
CA ILE A 10 -12.08 -7.97 -0.29
C ILE A 10 -12.51 -7.68 -1.74
N GLU A 11 -13.01 -8.67 -2.47
CA GLU A 11 -13.48 -8.48 -3.84
C GLU A 11 -14.63 -7.47 -3.92
N LYS A 12 -15.56 -7.51 -2.95
CA LYS A 12 -16.65 -6.56 -2.83
C LYS A 12 -16.15 -5.13 -2.57
N GLU A 13 -15.21 -4.96 -1.64
CA GLU A 13 -14.59 -3.68 -1.31
C GLU A 13 -13.84 -3.09 -2.51
N VAL A 14 -13.05 -3.91 -3.21
CA VAL A 14 -12.34 -3.49 -4.43
C VAL A 14 -13.33 -3.03 -5.50
N LYS A 15 -14.42 -3.77 -5.71
CA LYS A 15 -15.45 -3.43 -6.70
C LYS A 15 -16.16 -2.12 -6.37
N GLN A 16 -16.47 -1.86 -5.10
CA GLN A 16 -16.99 -0.58 -4.65
C GLN A 16 -15.98 0.56 -4.83
N GLY A 17 -14.70 0.34 -4.52
CA GLY A 17 -13.62 1.31 -4.76
C GLY A 17 -13.53 1.73 -6.22
N PHE A 18 -13.64 0.79 -7.16
CA PHE A 18 -13.68 1.09 -8.60
C PHE A 18 -14.88 1.95 -8.99
N ILE A 19 -16.06 1.70 -8.41
CA ILE A 19 -17.27 2.51 -8.66
C ILE A 19 -17.04 3.95 -8.20
N GLN A 20 -16.45 4.15 -7.03
CA GLN A 20 -16.17 5.49 -6.50
C GLN A 20 -15.10 6.24 -7.32
N ILE A 21 -14.04 5.56 -7.74
CA ILE A 21 -13.02 6.13 -8.62
C ILE A 21 -13.65 6.55 -9.96
N LYS A 22 -14.53 5.73 -10.52
CA LYS A 22 -15.27 6.06 -11.75
C LYS A 22 -16.14 7.30 -11.56
N SER A 23 -16.83 7.43 -10.43
CA SER A 23 -17.63 8.61 -10.08
C SER A 23 -16.78 9.87 -9.99
N MET A 24 -15.62 9.80 -9.34
CA MET A 24 -14.66 10.91 -9.28
C MET A 24 -14.19 11.35 -10.67
N LEU A 25 -13.80 10.40 -11.53
CA LEU A 25 -13.38 10.69 -12.90
C LEU A 25 -14.48 11.35 -13.72
N GLN A 26 -15.72 10.88 -13.57
CA GLN A 26 -16.88 11.49 -14.22
C GLN A 26 -17.09 12.95 -13.76
N ALA A 27 -16.97 13.23 -12.46
CA ALA A 27 -17.07 14.58 -11.92
C ALA A 27 -15.95 15.48 -12.46
N VAL A 28 -14.71 15.00 -12.57
CA VAL A 28 -13.58 15.75 -13.17
C VAL A 28 -13.85 16.07 -14.63
N VAL A 29 -14.37 15.11 -15.41
CA VAL A 29 -14.72 15.33 -16.84
C VAL A 29 -15.82 16.38 -16.96
N LEU A 30 -16.82 16.38 -16.07
CA LEU A 30 -17.87 17.40 -16.07
C LEU A 30 -17.34 18.80 -15.72
N ILE A 31 -16.43 18.91 -14.74
CA ILE A 31 -15.74 20.17 -14.43
C ILE A 31 -15.00 20.68 -15.66
N TYR A 32 -14.24 19.81 -16.34
CA TYR A 32 -13.50 20.21 -17.53
C TYR A 32 -14.43 20.71 -18.65
N LYS A 33 -15.54 20.01 -18.88
CA LYS A 33 -16.55 20.41 -19.85
C LYS A 33 -17.17 21.77 -19.49
N ASN A 34 -17.50 22.00 -18.22
CA ASN A 34 -18.07 23.26 -17.73
C ASN A 34 -17.10 24.43 -17.87
N LEU A 35 -15.80 24.20 -17.62
CA LEU A 35 -14.75 25.20 -17.88
C LEU A 35 -14.66 25.57 -19.37
N GLY A 36 -14.84 24.60 -20.26
CA GLY A 36 -14.92 24.85 -21.71
C GLY A 36 -16.10 25.73 -22.11
N VAL A 37 -17.29 25.42 -21.55
CA VAL A 37 -18.49 26.26 -21.76
C VAL A 37 -18.30 27.66 -21.21
N MET A 38 -17.73 27.81 -20.01
CA MET A 38 -17.41 29.11 -19.42
C MET A 38 -16.48 29.94 -20.31
N ARG A 39 -15.40 29.32 -20.81
CA ARG A 39 -14.47 29.99 -21.71
C ARG A 39 -15.20 30.58 -22.92
N GLY A 40 -16.13 29.82 -23.52
CA GLY A 40 -16.95 30.30 -24.64
C GLY A 40 -17.88 31.46 -24.25
N LEU A 41 -18.51 31.40 -23.07
CA LEU A 41 -19.36 32.47 -22.55
C LEU A 41 -18.56 33.73 -22.26
N VAL A 42 -17.41 33.65 -21.62
CA VAL A 42 -16.49 34.74 -21.35
C VAL A 42 -16.12 35.45 -22.67
N GLN A 43 -15.69 34.66 -23.68
CA GLN A 43 -15.31 35.20 -24.98
C GLN A 43 -16.48 35.96 -25.65
N LYS A 44 -17.67 35.34 -25.68
CA LYS A 44 -18.88 35.98 -26.24
C LYS A 44 -19.25 37.28 -25.53
N ARG A 45 -19.14 37.32 -24.19
CA ARG A 45 -19.42 38.55 -23.42
C ARG A 45 -18.37 39.62 -23.66
N MET A 46 -17.09 39.25 -23.76
CA MET A 46 -16.02 40.21 -24.11
C MET A 46 -16.22 40.82 -25.48
N ASP A 47 -16.62 40.03 -26.47
CA ASP A 47 -16.90 40.55 -27.82
C ASP A 47 -18.12 41.50 -27.82
N GLY A 48 -19.15 41.17 -27.02
CA GLY A 48 -20.32 42.06 -26.83
C GLY A 48 -19.95 43.40 -26.15
N LEU A 49 -18.99 43.39 -25.23
CA LEU A 49 -18.50 44.61 -24.57
C LEU A 49 -17.68 45.52 -25.52
N LYS A 50 -16.87 44.93 -26.42
CA LYS A 50 -16.06 45.67 -27.37
C LYS A 50 -16.89 46.42 -28.40
N ASN A 51 -18.06 45.89 -28.75
CA ASN A 51 -18.89 46.40 -29.82
C ASN A 51 -20.03 47.30 -29.34
N ASN A 52 -20.09 47.65 -28.06
CA ASN A 52 -21.23 48.39 -27.50
C ASN A 52 -20.76 49.56 -26.66
N THR A 53 -21.18 50.79 -27.05
CA THR A 53 -20.86 52.04 -26.36
C THR A 53 -21.99 52.52 -25.43
N ASN A 54 -23.14 51.86 -25.42
CA ASN A 54 -24.28 52.20 -24.58
C ASN A 54 -24.10 51.67 -23.15
N VAL A 55 -24.07 52.57 -22.17
CA VAL A 55 -23.86 52.25 -20.74
C VAL A 55 -24.90 51.26 -20.20
N LEU A 56 -26.18 51.39 -20.57
CA LEU A 56 -27.24 50.51 -20.12
C LEU A 56 -27.08 49.11 -20.70
N ALA A 57 -26.67 48.99 -21.95
CA ALA A 57 -26.40 47.70 -22.59
C ALA A 57 -25.18 47.01 -21.95
N LEU A 58 -24.12 47.75 -21.58
CA LEU A 58 -22.95 47.25 -20.87
C LEU A 58 -23.32 46.72 -19.47
N GLN A 59 -24.16 47.45 -18.72
CA GLN A 59 -24.66 47.00 -17.41
C GLN A 59 -25.43 45.68 -17.52
N ASN A 60 -26.29 45.54 -18.52
CA ASN A 60 -27.06 44.32 -18.76
C ASN A 60 -26.14 43.12 -19.09
N VAL A 61 -25.09 43.31 -19.90
CA VAL A 61 -24.09 42.29 -20.24
C VAL A 61 -23.33 41.88 -19.01
N LEU A 62 -22.88 42.82 -18.17
CA LEU A 62 -22.14 42.50 -16.91
C LEU A 62 -23.03 41.78 -15.91
N SER A 63 -24.30 42.20 -15.74
CA SER A 63 -25.24 41.52 -14.87
C SER A 63 -25.49 40.09 -15.31
N ALA A 64 -25.73 39.83 -16.59
CA ALA A 64 -25.89 38.49 -17.14
C ALA A 64 -24.63 37.64 -16.99
N PHE A 65 -23.45 38.26 -17.18
CA PHE A 65 -22.18 37.56 -16.96
C PHE A 65 -21.98 37.15 -15.50
N ASN A 66 -22.29 38.02 -14.55
CA ASN A 66 -22.22 37.69 -13.13
C ASN A 66 -23.17 36.54 -12.76
N GLN A 67 -24.38 36.52 -13.31
CA GLN A 67 -25.32 35.42 -13.10
C GLN A 67 -24.79 34.10 -13.68
N ASP A 68 -24.17 34.13 -14.86
CA ASP A 68 -23.58 32.96 -15.49
C ASP A 68 -22.41 32.39 -14.63
N LEU A 69 -21.58 33.31 -14.05
CA LEU A 69 -20.49 32.92 -13.13
C LEU A 69 -21.01 32.30 -11.85
N ILE A 70 -22.05 32.86 -11.24
CA ILE A 70 -22.65 32.27 -10.00
C ILE A 70 -23.15 30.86 -10.28
N LYS A 71 -23.91 30.67 -11.35
CA LYS A 71 -24.42 29.34 -11.72
C LYS A 71 -23.32 28.33 -11.96
N LEU A 72 -22.23 28.76 -12.60
CA LEU A 72 -21.09 27.91 -12.85
C LEU A 72 -20.36 27.53 -11.55
N ASN A 73 -20.18 28.51 -10.66
CA ASN A 73 -19.55 28.28 -9.36
C ASN A 73 -20.35 27.24 -8.56
N ASP A 74 -21.67 27.40 -8.46
CA ASP A 74 -22.54 26.45 -7.79
C ASP A 74 -22.45 25.02 -8.39
N LEU A 75 -22.31 24.94 -9.72
CA LEU A 75 -22.15 23.65 -10.39
C LEU A 75 -20.79 23.02 -10.13
N MET A 76 -19.75 23.83 -10.10
CA MET A 76 -18.38 23.35 -9.77
C MET A 76 -18.30 22.88 -8.32
N ASP A 77 -18.89 23.61 -7.38
CA ASP A 77 -18.92 23.23 -5.97
C ASP A 77 -19.59 21.86 -5.78
N LYS A 78 -20.73 21.63 -6.45
CA LYS A 78 -21.38 20.31 -6.44
C LYS A 78 -20.48 19.19 -6.95
N HIS A 79 -19.70 19.41 -8.01
CA HIS A 79 -18.78 18.40 -8.52
C HIS A 79 -17.57 18.20 -7.60
N LEU A 80 -17.07 19.27 -6.97
CA LEU A 80 -16.01 19.16 -5.97
C LEU A 80 -16.46 18.39 -4.74
N ASP A 81 -17.70 18.60 -4.28
CA ASP A 81 -18.28 17.81 -3.17
C ASP A 81 -18.35 16.33 -3.51
N VAL A 82 -18.78 15.97 -4.73
CA VAL A 82 -18.79 14.56 -5.18
C VAL A 82 -17.38 13.97 -5.17
N ILE A 83 -16.37 14.70 -5.66
CA ILE A 83 -14.97 14.26 -5.65
C ILE A 83 -14.51 14.05 -4.21
N LYS A 84 -14.76 15.01 -3.31
CA LYS A 84 -14.37 14.94 -1.90
C LYS A 84 -14.98 13.73 -1.20
N MET A 85 -16.30 13.54 -1.32
CA MET A 85 -16.99 12.41 -0.73
C MET A 85 -16.48 11.07 -1.25
N SER A 86 -16.30 10.96 -2.57
CA SER A 86 -15.77 9.74 -3.19
C SER A 86 -14.33 9.45 -2.76
N TYR A 87 -13.49 10.47 -2.62
CA TYR A 87 -12.11 10.35 -2.13
C TYR A 87 -12.07 9.80 -0.69
N GLU A 88 -12.91 10.37 0.21
CA GLU A 88 -12.99 9.91 1.60
C GLU A 88 -13.45 8.45 1.68
N GLU A 89 -14.40 8.06 0.83
CA GLU A 89 -14.94 6.70 0.81
C GLU A 89 -13.93 5.69 0.26
N VAL A 90 -13.20 6.05 -0.80
CA VAL A 90 -12.09 5.24 -1.31
C VAL A 90 -11.01 5.07 -0.23
N GLY A 91 -10.68 6.13 0.52
CA GLY A 91 -9.73 6.04 1.63
C GLY A 91 -10.16 5.05 2.72
N LYS A 92 -11.45 5.07 3.10
CA LYS A 92 -12.02 4.09 4.06
C LYS A 92 -11.93 2.66 3.54
N MET A 93 -12.23 2.44 2.25
CA MET A 93 -12.15 1.12 1.61
C MET A 93 -10.72 0.59 1.58
N PHE A 94 -9.75 1.41 1.20
CA PHE A 94 -8.34 1.00 1.24
C PHE A 94 -7.90 0.60 2.63
N LYS A 95 -8.31 1.37 3.65
CA LYS A 95 -8.01 1.04 5.04
C LYS A 95 -8.64 -0.31 5.46
N ALA A 96 -9.89 -0.56 5.08
CA ALA A 96 -10.58 -1.82 5.36
C ALA A 96 -9.87 -3.02 4.67
N ILE A 97 -9.44 -2.85 3.41
CA ILE A 97 -8.69 -3.87 2.67
C ILE A 97 -7.34 -4.14 3.37
N GLU A 98 -6.63 -3.10 3.77
CA GLU A 98 -5.36 -3.23 4.49
C GLU A 98 -5.53 -3.94 5.84
N GLU A 99 -6.58 -3.62 6.60
CA GLU A 99 -6.90 -4.27 7.86
C GLU A 99 -7.27 -5.75 7.71
N GLN A 100 -7.86 -6.14 6.58
CA GLN A 100 -8.20 -7.53 6.25
C GLN A 100 -7.06 -8.29 5.56
N SER A 101 -6.06 -7.58 5.05
CA SER A 101 -4.92 -8.21 4.38
C SER A 101 -4.12 -9.05 5.36
N ILE A 102 -3.75 -10.25 4.92
CA ILE A 102 -2.80 -11.12 5.63
C ILE A 102 -1.37 -10.97 5.12
N TYR A 103 -1.17 -10.20 4.04
CA TYR A 103 0.12 -9.97 3.41
C TYR A 103 0.65 -8.57 3.69
N ASP A 104 1.98 -8.47 3.75
CA ASP A 104 2.70 -7.20 3.67
C ASP A 104 2.81 -6.79 2.21
N THR A 105 2.33 -5.60 1.88
CA THR A 105 2.27 -5.10 0.49
C THR A 105 3.65 -4.73 -0.08
N THR A 106 4.63 -4.47 0.79
CA THR A 106 5.98 -4.04 0.39
C THR A 106 6.88 -5.22 0.07
N TYR A 107 6.83 -6.29 0.89
CA TYR A 107 7.80 -7.38 0.86
C TYR A 107 7.24 -8.71 0.37
N GLU A 108 5.95 -8.78 0.03
CA GLU A 108 5.29 -9.96 -0.55
C GLU A 108 5.32 -11.20 0.36
N VAL A 109 5.41 -10.98 1.66
CA VAL A 109 5.34 -11.98 2.73
C VAL A 109 4.12 -11.74 3.59
N TYR A 110 3.84 -12.62 4.55
CA TYR A 110 2.76 -12.36 5.50
C TYR A 110 3.05 -11.14 6.38
N ASN A 111 2.01 -10.47 6.84
CA ASN A 111 2.15 -9.34 7.75
C ASN A 111 2.26 -9.80 9.23
N LYS A 112 2.63 -8.87 10.11
CA LYS A 112 2.79 -9.11 11.54
C LYS A 112 1.50 -9.62 12.21
N LYS A 113 0.33 -9.13 11.80
CA LYS A 113 -0.96 -9.53 12.36
C LYS A 113 -1.23 -11.02 12.10
N PHE A 114 -1.03 -11.47 10.86
CA PHE A 114 -1.17 -12.87 10.49
C PHE A 114 -0.13 -13.75 11.21
N LEU A 115 1.11 -13.28 11.33
CA LEU A 115 2.16 -13.98 12.06
C LEU A 115 1.77 -14.26 13.52
N VAL A 116 1.30 -13.23 14.24
CA VAL A 116 0.91 -13.38 15.67
C VAL A 116 -0.23 -14.37 15.83
N ALA A 117 -1.25 -14.28 14.97
CA ALA A 117 -2.36 -15.24 14.98
C ALA A 117 -1.88 -16.67 14.68
N THR A 118 -0.94 -16.82 13.73
CA THR A 118 -0.36 -18.11 13.37
C THR A 118 0.46 -18.72 14.51
N ILE A 119 1.31 -17.93 15.18
CA ILE A 119 2.11 -18.42 16.33
C ILE A 119 1.19 -18.92 17.43
N SER A 120 0.13 -18.17 17.76
CA SER A 120 -0.83 -18.58 18.79
C SER A 120 -1.49 -19.91 18.44
N SER A 121 -1.94 -20.08 17.21
CA SER A 121 -2.52 -21.33 16.71
C SER A 121 -1.51 -22.49 16.68
N GLU A 122 -0.25 -22.20 16.37
CA GLU A 122 0.81 -23.21 16.29
C GLU A 122 1.19 -23.72 17.69
N ILE A 123 1.25 -22.83 18.69
CA ILE A 123 1.46 -23.21 20.10
C ILE A 123 0.38 -24.19 20.56
N GLU A 124 -0.88 -23.91 20.25
CA GLU A 124 -1.99 -24.82 20.60
C GLU A 124 -1.88 -26.17 19.87
N SER A 125 -1.48 -26.14 18.60
CA SER A 125 -1.32 -27.33 17.78
C SER A 125 -0.16 -28.19 18.26
N VAL A 126 0.98 -27.60 18.59
CA VAL A 126 2.15 -28.31 19.18
C VAL A 126 1.76 -28.98 20.51
N ARG A 127 1.05 -28.26 21.38
CA ARG A 127 0.57 -28.82 22.67
C ARG A 127 -0.40 -29.98 22.48
N ARG A 128 -1.27 -29.89 21.48
CA ARG A 128 -2.31 -30.92 21.22
C ARG A 128 -1.77 -32.17 20.56
N TYR A 129 -0.87 -32.00 19.60
CA TYR A 129 -0.42 -33.08 18.71
C TYR A 129 1.00 -33.54 18.97
N GLY A 130 1.78 -32.86 19.82
CA GLY A 130 3.11 -33.30 20.27
C GLY A 130 4.20 -33.29 19.20
N TYR A 131 4.07 -32.43 18.16
CA TYR A 131 5.13 -32.28 17.17
C TYR A 131 6.04 -31.09 17.49
N ASN A 132 7.23 -31.07 16.89
CA ASN A 132 8.16 -29.97 17.05
C ASN A 132 7.88 -28.85 16.04
N ALA A 133 7.89 -27.62 16.50
CA ALA A 133 7.89 -26.44 15.64
C ALA A 133 8.89 -25.40 16.17
N SER A 134 9.41 -24.58 15.30
CA SER A 134 10.37 -23.55 15.66
C SER A 134 10.02 -22.21 15.07
N PHE A 135 10.50 -21.17 15.74
CA PHE A 135 10.33 -19.77 15.37
C PHE A 135 11.70 -19.12 15.19
N LEU A 136 11.89 -18.37 14.09
CA LEU A 136 13.09 -17.61 13.82
C LEU A 136 12.74 -16.14 13.62
N LEU A 137 13.63 -15.28 14.12
CA LEU A 137 13.68 -13.86 13.72
C LEU A 137 14.99 -13.63 12.98
N VAL A 138 14.90 -13.02 11.81
CA VAL A 138 16.02 -12.67 10.93
C VAL A 138 16.01 -11.16 10.73
N LYS A 139 17.03 -10.50 11.20
CA LYS A 139 17.14 -9.03 11.14
C LYS A 139 18.48 -8.61 10.53
N ILE A 140 18.47 -7.62 9.63
CA ILE A 140 19.69 -6.90 9.26
C ILE A 140 20.03 -5.98 10.43
N LYS A 141 21.27 -6.02 10.92
CA LYS A 141 21.66 -5.18 12.05
C LYS A 141 21.48 -3.70 11.74
N ASP A 142 20.96 -2.97 12.71
CA ASP A 142 20.64 -1.55 12.56
C ASP A 142 21.85 -0.72 12.11
N LYS A 143 23.04 -1.04 12.64
CA LYS A 143 24.29 -0.40 12.23
C LYS A 143 24.57 -0.54 10.73
N PHE A 144 24.21 -1.69 10.14
CA PHE A 144 24.37 -1.92 8.70
C PHE A 144 23.24 -1.24 7.91
N ALA A 145 21.98 -1.42 8.32
CA ALA A 145 20.83 -0.84 7.64
C ALA A 145 20.88 0.70 7.58
N ASN A 146 21.41 1.35 8.63
CA ASN A 146 21.56 2.80 8.72
C ASN A 146 22.65 3.37 7.80
N ARG A 147 23.56 2.54 7.27
CA ARG A 147 24.53 2.96 6.23
C ARG A 147 23.82 3.22 4.90
N VAL A 148 22.72 2.53 4.63
CA VAL A 148 21.91 2.73 3.42
C VAL A 148 20.98 3.91 3.64
N LYS A 149 21.42 5.11 3.28
CA LYS A 149 20.68 6.37 3.48
C LYS A 149 19.48 6.49 2.54
N ASN A 150 19.57 5.93 1.36
CA ASN A 150 18.50 5.95 0.37
C ASN A 150 17.40 4.96 0.78
N LEU A 151 16.19 5.49 1.02
CA LEU A 151 15.04 4.71 1.45
C LEU A 151 14.64 3.62 0.44
N LYS A 152 14.74 3.93 -0.87
CA LYS A 152 14.43 2.99 -1.94
C LYS A 152 15.44 1.83 -1.98
N GLU A 153 16.71 2.11 -1.84
CA GLU A 153 17.76 1.08 -1.77
C GLU A 153 17.61 0.20 -0.54
N ARG A 154 17.29 0.80 0.60
CA ARG A 154 17.03 0.07 1.84
C ARG A 154 15.80 -0.85 1.71
N ASN A 155 14.72 -0.38 1.11
CA ASN A 155 13.55 -1.20 0.85
C ASN A 155 13.86 -2.34 -0.13
N ASN A 156 14.66 -2.10 -1.17
CA ASN A 156 15.11 -3.15 -2.08
C ASN A 156 15.95 -4.21 -1.37
N MET A 157 16.81 -3.80 -0.43
CA MET A 157 17.59 -4.70 0.40
C MET A 157 16.68 -5.62 1.25
N PHE A 158 15.69 -5.06 1.93
CA PHE A 158 14.73 -5.83 2.70
C PHE A 158 13.87 -6.75 1.81
N LYS A 159 13.47 -6.28 0.63
CA LYS A 159 12.72 -7.09 -0.34
C LYS A 159 13.56 -8.27 -0.84
N SER A 160 14.83 -8.09 -1.10
CA SER A 160 15.73 -9.18 -1.50
C SER A 160 15.90 -10.21 -0.37
N MET A 161 15.98 -9.74 0.89
CA MET A 161 16.02 -10.64 2.04
C MET A 161 14.71 -11.44 2.17
N SER A 162 13.54 -10.81 2.04
CA SER A 162 12.25 -11.52 2.09
C SER A 162 12.14 -12.58 1.01
N GLN A 163 12.54 -12.26 -0.21
CA GLN A 163 12.54 -13.22 -1.33
C GLN A 163 13.49 -14.40 -1.11
N LEU A 164 14.65 -14.15 -0.50
CA LEU A 164 15.57 -15.22 -0.15
C LEU A 164 14.97 -16.13 0.93
N LEU A 165 14.37 -15.56 1.97
CA LEU A 165 13.69 -16.34 3.02
C LEU A 165 12.56 -17.18 2.43
N LEU A 166 11.77 -16.65 1.51
CA LEU A 166 10.73 -17.41 0.80
C LEU A 166 11.30 -18.56 -0.02
N ARG A 167 12.41 -18.36 -0.73
CA ARG A 167 13.07 -19.42 -1.53
C ARG A 167 13.68 -20.52 -0.67
N THR A 168 14.07 -20.22 0.55
CA THR A 168 14.66 -21.17 1.49
C THR A 168 13.64 -21.88 2.38
N SER A 169 12.43 -21.34 2.45
CA SER A 169 11.31 -21.90 3.22
C SER A 169 10.65 -23.09 2.50
N ARG A 170 10.09 -24.01 3.26
CA ARG A 170 9.23 -25.06 2.75
C ARG A 170 7.80 -24.52 2.55
N ARG A 171 6.98 -25.25 1.81
CA ARG A 171 5.57 -24.87 1.61
C ARG A 171 4.76 -24.80 2.93
N SER A 172 5.19 -25.57 3.94
CA SER A 172 4.59 -25.57 5.28
C SER A 172 5.04 -24.42 6.17
N ASP A 173 6.14 -23.76 5.81
CA ASP A 173 6.72 -22.69 6.60
C ASP A 173 6.02 -21.38 6.31
N ILE A 174 6.03 -20.48 7.28
CA ILE A 174 5.45 -19.16 7.17
C ILE A 174 6.57 -18.14 7.28
N VAL A 175 6.63 -17.24 6.31
CA VAL A 175 7.56 -16.09 6.31
C VAL A 175 6.73 -14.83 6.42
N ALA A 176 7.05 -13.99 7.39
CA ALA A 176 6.31 -12.76 7.67
C ALA A 176 7.24 -11.57 7.93
N HIS A 177 6.78 -10.38 7.60
CA HIS A 177 7.42 -9.14 8.01
C HIS A 177 6.99 -8.78 9.44
N TYR A 178 7.98 -8.67 10.33
CA TYR A 178 7.73 -8.33 11.74
C TYR A 178 7.78 -6.82 12.00
N GLY A 179 8.59 -6.09 11.27
CA GLY A 179 8.81 -4.64 11.37
C GLY A 179 10.31 -4.29 11.32
N ASP A 180 10.62 -3.06 10.96
CA ASP A 180 11.98 -2.48 10.97
C ASP A 180 13.07 -3.37 10.32
N GLY A 181 12.77 -3.92 9.16
CA GLY A 181 13.70 -4.83 8.45
C GLY A 181 13.94 -6.16 9.16
N CYS A 182 13.06 -6.53 10.08
CA CYS A 182 13.02 -7.83 10.75
C CYS A 182 11.95 -8.72 10.11
N PHE A 183 12.34 -9.93 9.77
CA PHE A 183 11.45 -10.96 9.24
C PHE A 183 11.40 -12.15 10.20
N ALA A 184 10.22 -12.76 10.26
CA ALA A 184 9.99 -13.94 11.08
C ALA A 184 9.71 -15.16 10.20
N MET A 185 10.13 -16.33 10.66
CA MET A 185 9.76 -17.61 10.06
C MET A 185 9.18 -18.53 11.14
N VAL A 186 8.08 -19.19 10.82
CA VAL A 186 7.52 -20.32 11.60
C VAL A 186 7.76 -21.58 10.80
N MET A 187 8.55 -22.49 11.35
CA MET A 187 8.91 -23.75 10.71
C MET A 187 8.21 -24.90 11.42
N LYS A 188 7.22 -25.47 10.75
CA LYS A 188 6.47 -26.62 11.26
C LYS A 188 7.30 -27.89 11.13
N TYR A 189 7.06 -28.82 12.04
CA TYR A 189 7.73 -30.15 12.06
C TYR A 189 9.26 -30.06 12.02
N THR A 190 9.80 -29.06 12.74
CA THR A 190 11.24 -28.80 12.78
C THR A 190 11.71 -28.77 14.21
N ASP A 191 12.62 -29.72 14.53
CA ASP A 191 13.25 -29.84 15.84
C ASP A 191 14.43 -28.86 16.02
N GLU A 192 15.07 -28.88 17.16
CA GLU A 192 16.20 -27.98 17.48
C GLU A 192 17.37 -28.15 16.51
N ASN A 193 17.68 -29.39 16.08
CA ASN A 193 18.77 -29.60 15.13
C ASN A 193 18.45 -29.10 13.75
N GLY A 194 17.24 -29.36 13.25
CA GLY A 194 16.73 -28.80 12.01
C GLY A 194 16.69 -27.27 12.02
N THR A 195 16.36 -26.67 13.17
CA THR A 195 16.38 -25.22 13.38
C THR A 195 17.79 -24.65 13.25
N LYS A 196 18.78 -25.26 13.90
CA LYS A 196 20.19 -24.86 13.79
C LYS A 196 20.72 -24.94 12.36
N GLN A 197 20.38 -26.02 11.65
CA GLN A 197 20.73 -26.19 10.22
C GLN A 197 20.08 -25.12 9.34
N ALA A 198 18.79 -24.79 9.56
CA ALA A 198 18.10 -23.74 8.83
C ALA A 198 18.73 -22.35 9.09
N CYS A 199 19.03 -22.04 10.35
CA CYS A 199 19.72 -20.78 10.71
C CYS A 199 21.07 -20.66 10.00
N ALA A 200 21.90 -21.70 10.02
CA ALA A 200 23.22 -21.72 9.36
C ALA A 200 23.08 -21.52 7.84
N ARG A 201 22.13 -22.23 7.22
CA ARG A 201 21.86 -22.10 5.78
C ARG A 201 21.42 -20.68 5.41
N ILE A 202 20.45 -20.10 6.13
CA ILE A 202 19.95 -18.74 5.89
C ILE A 202 21.08 -17.74 6.07
N LEU A 203 21.85 -17.84 7.14
CA LEU A 203 22.98 -16.95 7.42
C LEU A 203 24.02 -16.99 6.30
N ASN A 204 24.40 -18.20 5.86
CA ASN A 204 25.36 -18.36 4.77
C ASN A 204 24.87 -17.75 3.47
N MET A 205 23.59 -17.96 3.12
CA MET A 205 23.00 -17.43 1.90
C MET A 205 22.90 -15.90 1.93
N LEU A 206 22.47 -15.30 3.04
CA LEU A 206 22.39 -13.86 3.21
C LEU A 206 23.77 -13.20 3.20
N SER A 207 24.77 -13.81 3.86
CA SER A 207 26.15 -13.30 3.91
C SER A 207 26.90 -13.43 2.57
N SER A 208 26.44 -14.34 1.69
CA SER A 208 27.04 -14.51 0.35
C SER A 208 26.39 -13.62 -0.71
N MET A 209 25.28 -12.94 -0.41
CA MET A 209 24.66 -12.01 -1.34
C MET A 209 25.56 -10.78 -1.54
N PRO A 210 25.91 -10.44 -2.80
CA PRO A 210 26.66 -9.23 -3.07
C PRO A 210 25.76 -8.01 -2.90
N TRP A 211 26.13 -7.11 -2.01
CA TRP A 211 25.48 -5.81 -1.83
C TRP A 211 26.46 -4.70 -2.17
N LYS A 212 25.91 -3.61 -2.72
CA LYS A 212 26.67 -2.38 -2.95
C LYS A 212 26.04 -1.26 -2.14
N ILE A 213 26.85 -0.63 -1.30
CA ILE A 213 26.51 0.61 -0.60
C ILE A 213 27.56 1.63 -1.05
N ASP A 214 27.12 2.77 -1.58
CA ASP A 214 28.00 3.83 -2.09
C ASP A 214 29.06 3.31 -3.10
N ASN A 215 28.65 2.37 -3.99
CA ASN A 215 29.48 1.65 -4.96
C ASN A 215 30.55 0.69 -4.36
N GLU A 216 30.61 0.51 -3.07
CA GLU A 216 31.46 -0.48 -2.42
C GLU A 216 30.73 -1.80 -2.20
N GLU A 217 31.37 -2.92 -2.56
CA GLU A 217 30.82 -4.25 -2.27
C GLU A 217 30.91 -4.54 -0.77
N CYS A 218 29.83 -4.96 -0.17
CA CYS A 218 29.75 -5.30 1.24
C CYS A 218 28.90 -6.57 1.45
N LYS A 219 29.16 -7.26 2.56
CA LYS A 219 28.35 -8.40 3.00
C LYS A 219 27.28 -7.92 3.96
N LEU A 220 26.08 -8.49 3.85
CA LEU A 220 25.01 -8.21 4.81
C LEU A 220 25.42 -8.66 6.22
N ASP A 221 25.28 -7.75 7.18
CA ASP A 221 25.44 -8.07 8.60
C ASP A 221 24.06 -8.41 9.20
N VAL A 222 23.81 -9.71 9.34
CA VAL A 222 22.51 -10.28 9.72
C VAL A 222 22.61 -10.92 11.10
N GLN A 223 21.57 -10.78 11.89
CA GLN A 223 21.36 -11.48 13.14
C GLN A 223 20.16 -12.42 13.01
N ILE A 224 20.34 -13.66 13.46
CA ILE A 224 19.26 -14.64 13.54
C ILE A 224 19.11 -15.10 15.00
N VAL A 225 17.88 -15.07 15.47
CA VAL A 225 17.49 -15.61 16.79
C VAL A 225 16.42 -16.66 16.57
N SER A 226 16.50 -17.76 17.27
CA SER A 226 15.54 -18.86 17.15
C SER A 226 15.06 -19.33 18.52
N SER A 227 13.84 -19.87 18.56
CA SER A 227 13.23 -20.52 19.70
C SER A 227 12.40 -21.69 19.24
N MET A 228 12.29 -22.73 20.07
CA MET A 228 11.28 -23.76 19.90
C MET A 228 9.92 -23.22 20.35
N ILE A 229 8.86 -23.68 19.70
CA ILE A 229 7.46 -23.39 20.01
C ILE A 229 6.91 -24.48 20.93
#